data_ccc25801f35c59ee79863ebfe9c592d7
#
_entry.id   ccc25801f35c59ee79863ebfe9c592d7
#
_cell.length_a   1.000
_cell.length_b   1.000
_cell.length_c   1.000
_cell.angle_alpha   90.00
_cell.angle_beta   90.00
_cell.angle_gamma   90.00
#
_symmetry.space_group_name_H-M   'P 1'
#
loop_
_entity.id
_entity.type
_entity.pdbx_description
1 polymer ?
#
loop_
_entity_poly.entity_id
_entity_poly.type
_entity_poly.pdbx_seq_one_letter_code
_entity_poly.pdbx_strand_id
1 'polypeptide(L)'
;MKKTLVMLCFAFKLFGLGSCSDAGDAAETLELNFDIKKAEYLSSFAFHCIDREYPNKLGQVLGDDSYLAPPRELHPAFYGCFDWHSAVHGHWTLVSLLTMFPELPHADDIIKKLKANITEENIRQEMAFFDDEHNKTFQRTYGWAWLLKLDEALHNWDHPAADELQPVLEPLVHKIADKFIEFLDVLIYPIRVGEHPNTAFGMSFAYDWAEKHYPNLARKIEEKAVEYFQNDRNCPLSWEPGGFDFLSPCLQEASLMLKVLPEKAFRQWLRDFLPGFERNPAKYLEPAVVTDASDGKLAHLDGLNFSRAWCLFELGEVLNNEKMITLGKQHFQYSFEKMDTEEYAGSHWLASFATYAMTKLPG
;
A
#
# COMPACT_ATOMS: atom_id res chain seq x y z
N MET A 1 -56.81 33.19 38.21
CA MET A 1 -55.38 33.41 38.33
C MET A 1 -54.87 33.79 36.93
N LYS A 2 -54.39 35.01 36.81
CA LYS A 2 -54.22 35.74 35.54
C LYS A 2 -53.00 35.24 34.74
N LYS A 3 -53.21 34.89 33.46
CA LYS A 3 -52.13 34.67 32.47
C LYS A 3 -51.79 36.00 31.82
N THR A 4 -50.55 36.44 31.95
CA THR A 4 -50.02 37.62 31.29
C THR A 4 -49.39 37.19 29.95
N LEU A 5 -49.93 37.70 28.85
CA LEU A 5 -49.45 37.52 27.47
C LEU A 5 -48.50 38.68 27.16
N VAL A 6 -47.24 38.38 26.88
CA VAL A 6 -46.28 39.39 26.39
C VAL A 6 -46.18 39.24 24.87
N MET A 7 -46.58 40.32 24.22
CA MET A 7 -46.54 40.46 22.75
C MET A 7 -45.21 41.11 22.36
N LEU A 8 -44.38 40.40 21.62
CA LEU A 8 -43.10 40.91 21.09
C LEU A 8 -43.31 41.30 19.61
N CYS A 9 -43.18 42.60 19.35
CA CYS A 9 -43.23 43.18 18.00
C CYS A 9 -41.92 42.87 17.27
N PHE A 10 -41.97 42.18 16.11
CA PHE A 10 -40.87 42.09 15.18
C PHE A 10 -40.92 43.23 14.16
N ALA A 11 -39.89 44.07 14.18
CA ALA A 11 -39.65 45.09 13.17
C ALA A 11 -38.90 44.48 11.98
N PHE A 12 -39.54 44.47 10.81
CA PHE A 12 -38.87 44.12 9.54
C PHE A 12 -37.95 45.25 9.11
N LYS A 13 -36.64 44.98 9.04
CA LYS A 13 -35.71 45.81 8.28
C LYS A 13 -35.47 45.15 6.93
N LEU A 14 -35.91 45.80 5.86
CA LEU A 14 -35.46 45.52 4.50
C LEU A 14 -33.96 45.85 4.41
N PHE A 15 -33.14 44.90 4.06
CA PHE A 15 -31.79 45.12 3.57
C PHE A 15 -31.68 44.68 2.12
N GLY A 16 -31.02 45.53 1.37
CA GLY A 16 -30.95 45.55 -0.07
C GLY A 16 -30.25 44.35 -0.69
N LEU A 17 -30.56 44.15 -1.95
CA LEU A 17 -29.91 43.25 -2.91
C LEU A 17 -28.42 43.59 -3.02
N GLY A 18 -27.59 42.82 -2.34
CA GLY A 18 -26.16 42.77 -2.56
C GLY A 18 -25.84 41.73 -3.61
N SER A 19 -25.20 42.12 -4.68
CA SER A 19 -24.63 41.34 -5.75
C SER A 19 -23.88 40.14 -5.18
N CYS A 20 -24.25 38.90 -5.57
CA CYS A 20 -23.41 37.73 -5.42
C CYS A 20 -22.22 37.93 -6.36
N SER A 21 -21.09 38.32 -5.82
CA SER A 21 -19.80 38.07 -6.48
C SER A 21 -19.53 36.57 -6.39
N ASP A 22 -19.42 35.95 -7.54
CA ASP A 22 -18.81 34.62 -7.67
C ASP A 22 -17.41 34.65 -7.03
N ALA A 23 -17.34 34.19 -5.79
CA ALA A 23 -16.08 33.75 -5.22
C ALA A 23 -15.76 32.43 -5.92
N GLY A 24 -15.01 32.52 -7.02
CA GLY A 24 -14.33 31.36 -7.57
C GLY A 24 -13.46 30.78 -6.46
N ASP A 25 -13.84 29.59 -5.98
CA ASP A 25 -12.96 28.74 -5.21
C ASP A 25 -11.71 28.48 -6.06
N ALA A 26 -10.69 29.32 -5.87
CA ALA A 26 -9.33 28.95 -6.23
C ALA A 26 -9.01 27.78 -5.27
N ALA A 27 -9.20 26.56 -5.75
CA ALA A 27 -8.68 25.39 -5.08
C ALA A 27 -7.18 25.63 -4.89
N GLU A 28 -6.77 25.88 -3.66
CA GLU A 28 -5.36 25.98 -3.28
C GLU A 28 -4.72 24.68 -3.77
N THR A 29 -3.82 24.81 -4.75
CA THR A 29 -3.14 23.63 -5.32
C THR A 29 -2.28 23.05 -4.22
N LEU A 30 -2.72 21.94 -3.67
CA LEU A 30 -2.00 21.21 -2.63
C LEU A 30 -0.67 20.71 -3.26
N GLU A 31 0.42 21.43 -3.01
CA GLU A 31 1.74 21.02 -3.47
C GLU A 31 2.27 19.94 -2.54
N LEU A 32 2.28 18.70 -3.02
CA LEU A 32 2.91 17.58 -2.36
C LEU A 32 4.32 17.42 -2.96
N ASN A 33 5.34 17.81 -2.19
CA ASN A 33 6.74 17.67 -2.58
C ASN A 33 7.39 16.53 -1.80
N PHE A 34 8.14 15.64 -2.49
CA PHE A 34 8.93 14.58 -1.88
C PHE A 34 10.40 15.02 -1.81
N ASP A 35 10.81 15.51 -0.66
CA ASP A 35 12.16 15.99 -0.39
C ASP A 35 12.94 15.07 0.56
N ILE A 36 14.23 15.35 0.72
CA ILE A 36 15.12 14.55 1.59
C ILE A 36 14.67 14.52 3.04
N LYS A 37 14.00 15.56 3.55
CA LYS A 37 13.52 15.60 4.94
C LYS A 37 12.38 14.62 5.16
N LYS A 38 11.45 14.54 4.19
CA LYS A 38 10.38 13.53 4.21
C LYS A 38 10.96 12.14 4.02
N ALA A 39 11.96 11.98 3.15
CA ALA A 39 12.66 10.70 2.96
C ALA A 39 13.37 10.25 4.25
N GLU A 40 14.08 11.14 4.94
CA GLU A 40 14.70 10.87 6.24
C GLU A 40 13.66 10.47 7.29
N TYR A 41 12.54 11.22 7.39
CA TYR A 41 11.46 10.89 8.30
C TYR A 41 10.88 9.49 8.01
N LEU A 42 10.57 9.17 6.75
CA LEU A 42 10.02 7.86 6.37
C LEU A 42 11.03 6.73 6.58
N SER A 43 12.32 6.97 6.28
CA SER A 43 13.36 5.95 6.49
C SER A 43 13.54 5.59 7.96
N SER A 44 13.32 6.53 8.88
CA SER A 44 13.48 6.32 10.31
C SER A 44 12.61 5.19 10.86
N PHE A 45 11.39 5.03 10.37
CA PHE A 45 10.48 3.95 10.79
C PHE A 45 11.07 2.56 10.46
N ALA A 46 11.47 2.36 9.21
CA ALA A 46 12.06 1.10 8.78
C ALA A 46 13.44 0.86 9.39
N PHE A 47 14.29 1.90 9.46
CA PHE A 47 15.63 1.82 10.05
C PHE A 47 15.61 1.35 11.51
N HIS A 48 14.62 1.79 12.30
CA HIS A 48 14.48 1.41 13.70
C HIS A 48 13.75 0.08 13.93
N CYS A 49 13.13 -0.50 12.90
CA CYS A 49 12.33 -1.70 13.08
C CYS A 49 12.89 -2.96 12.40
N ILE A 50 13.65 -2.89 11.29
CA ILE A 50 14.05 -4.10 10.54
C ILE A 50 14.90 -5.10 11.32
N ASP A 51 15.58 -4.67 12.40
CA ASP A 51 16.36 -5.51 13.30
C ASP A 51 15.79 -5.56 14.75
N ARG A 52 14.58 -5.02 14.94
CA ARG A 52 13.85 -5.09 16.22
C ARG A 52 12.97 -6.33 16.28
N GLU A 53 13.40 -7.32 17.06
CA GLU A 53 12.74 -8.63 17.14
C GLU A 53 11.37 -8.59 17.83
N TYR A 54 11.22 -7.75 18.85
CA TYR A 54 9.98 -7.70 19.67
C TYR A 54 9.43 -6.27 19.81
N PRO A 55 8.06 -6.14 19.92
CA PRO A 55 7.03 -7.18 19.85
C PRO A 55 6.92 -7.80 18.43
N ASN A 56 6.46 -9.07 18.33
CA ASN A 56 6.37 -9.79 17.05
C ASN A 56 5.15 -10.69 16.95
N LYS A 57 4.63 -10.84 15.74
CA LYS A 57 3.51 -11.69 15.38
C LYS A 57 3.94 -12.69 14.31
N LEU A 58 4.24 -13.94 14.71
CA LEU A 58 4.79 -14.95 13.83
C LEU A 58 3.85 -15.43 12.71
N GLY A 59 2.59 -15.66 12.99
CA GLY A 59 1.60 -16.05 11.96
C GLY A 59 1.81 -17.44 11.34
N GLN A 60 2.61 -18.31 11.95
CA GLN A 60 2.91 -19.66 11.50
C GLN A 60 1.87 -20.70 11.93
N VAL A 61 1.87 -21.86 11.26
CA VAL A 61 1.18 -23.07 11.70
C VAL A 61 2.18 -23.99 12.39
N LEU A 62 1.84 -24.52 13.55
CA LEU A 62 2.68 -25.48 14.29
C LEU A 62 2.29 -26.90 13.92
N GLY A 63 3.24 -27.67 13.38
CA GLY A 63 3.08 -29.10 13.15
C GLY A 63 3.18 -29.89 14.45
N ASP A 64 4.11 -29.49 15.32
CA ASP A 64 4.34 -30.01 16.68
C ASP A 64 5.17 -28.99 17.50
N ASP A 65 5.62 -29.38 18.69
CA ASP A 65 6.38 -28.50 19.61
C ASP A 65 7.73 -28.04 19.03
N SER A 66 8.31 -28.76 18.06
CA SER A 66 9.60 -28.40 17.45
C SER A 66 9.51 -27.16 16.54
N TYR A 67 8.30 -26.74 16.15
CA TYR A 67 8.05 -25.52 15.39
C TYR A 67 8.15 -24.23 16.24
N LEU A 68 8.24 -24.36 17.56
CA LEU A 68 8.34 -23.22 18.45
C LEU A 68 9.79 -22.70 18.49
N ALA A 69 10.00 -21.55 17.88
CA ALA A 69 11.27 -20.85 17.90
C ALA A 69 11.06 -19.33 17.90
N PRO A 70 12.07 -18.55 18.37
CA PRO A 70 12.00 -17.09 18.29
C PRO A 70 11.93 -16.57 16.86
N PRO A 71 11.39 -15.34 16.63
CA PRO A 71 11.30 -14.76 15.29
C PRO A 71 12.60 -14.78 14.49
N ARG A 72 13.72 -14.44 15.10
CA ARG A 72 15.05 -14.42 14.46
C ARG A 72 15.54 -15.81 14.04
N GLU A 73 15.14 -16.86 14.74
CA GLU A 73 15.49 -18.23 14.37
C GLU A 73 14.60 -18.75 13.24
N LEU A 74 13.34 -18.32 13.17
CA LEU A 74 12.41 -18.72 12.12
C LEU A 74 12.63 -17.95 10.82
N HIS A 75 12.87 -16.65 10.95
CA HIS A 75 12.95 -15.69 9.83
C HIS A 75 14.17 -14.79 9.93
N PRO A 76 15.40 -15.34 9.79
CA PRO A 76 16.64 -14.61 10.06
C PRO A 76 16.87 -13.41 9.14
N ALA A 77 16.25 -13.41 7.94
CA ALA A 77 16.31 -12.27 7.04
C ALA A 77 15.23 -11.21 7.35
N PHE A 78 14.05 -11.62 7.85
CA PHE A 78 12.88 -10.77 7.97
C PHE A 78 12.16 -10.91 9.32
N TYR A 79 12.92 -10.91 10.42
CA TYR A 79 12.39 -11.09 11.78
C TYR A 79 11.89 -9.81 12.45
N GLY A 80 12.25 -8.64 11.91
CA GLY A 80 11.94 -7.35 12.52
C GLY A 80 10.56 -6.80 12.20
N CYS A 81 10.34 -5.52 12.51
CA CYS A 81 9.14 -4.76 12.16
C CYS A 81 7.81 -5.44 12.49
N PHE A 82 7.71 -6.10 13.66
CA PHE A 82 6.48 -6.72 14.14
C PHE A 82 6.08 -8.05 13.46
N ASP A 83 6.24 -8.18 12.14
CA ASP A 83 5.96 -9.42 11.40
C ASP A 83 6.79 -9.51 10.10
N TRP A 84 6.75 -10.67 9.47
CA TRP A 84 7.56 -10.98 8.30
C TRP A 84 7.34 -9.98 7.14
N HIS A 85 6.08 -9.74 6.76
CA HIS A 85 5.80 -8.85 5.63
C HIS A 85 6.16 -7.40 5.92
N SER A 86 5.99 -6.94 7.16
CA SER A 86 6.39 -5.60 7.56
C SER A 86 7.91 -5.43 7.52
N ALA A 87 8.67 -6.49 7.89
CA ALA A 87 10.12 -6.50 7.69
C ALA A 87 10.47 -6.40 6.21
N VAL A 88 9.84 -7.20 5.34
CA VAL A 88 10.08 -7.17 3.88
C VAL A 88 9.84 -5.78 3.29
N HIS A 89 8.67 -5.18 3.54
CA HIS A 89 8.41 -3.84 2.98
C HIS A 89 9.17 -2.72 3.71
N GLY A 90 9.64 -2.95 4.92
CA GLY A 90 10.63 -2.08 5.57
C GLY A 90 11.97 -2.06 4.81
N HIS A 91 12.48 -3.24 4.41
CA HIS A 91 13.66 -3.35 3.55
C HIS A 91 13.43 -2.67 2.19
N TRP A 92 12.26 -2.91 1.57
CA TRP A 92 11.86 -2.22 0.34
C TRP A 92 11.87 -0.70 0.50
N THR A 93 11.33 -0.18 1.60
CA THR A 93 11.30 1.26 1.89
C THR A 93 12.70 1.85 1.92
N LEU A 94 13.62 1.20 2.63
CA LEU A 94 15.01 1.67 2.74
C LEU A 94 15.75 1.65 1.40
N VAL A 95 15.62 0.58 0.62
CA VAL A 95 16.20 0.47 -0.72
C VAL A 95 15.63 1.54 -1.64
N SER A 96 14.30 1.71 -1.65
CA SER A 96 13.63 2.70 -2.51
C SER A 96 14.03 4.14 -2.15
N LEU A 97 14.14 4.46 -0.86
CA LEU A 97 14.56 5.79 -0.42
C LEU A 97 16.04 6.06 -0.72
N LEU A 98 16.94 5.07 -0.59
CA LEU A 98 18.33 5.19 -1.00
C LEU A 98 18.50 5.36 -2.52
N THR A 99 17.60 4.74 -3.31
CA THR A 99 17.59 4.91 -4.77
C THR A 99 17.21 6.34 -5.15
N MET A 100 16.19 6.90 -4.50
CA MET A 100 15.70 8.26 -4.80
C MET A 100 16.57 9.37 -4.18
N PHE A 101 17.18 9.10 -3.03
CA PHE A 101 17.97 10.04 -2.24
C PHE A 101 19.28 9.38 -1.81
N PRO A 102 20.30 9.28 -2.69
CA PRO A 102 21.58 8.63 -2.36
C PRO A 102 22.32 9.28 -1.18
N GLU A 103 22.05 10.56 -0.93
CA GLU A 103 22.60 11.34 0.18
C GLU A 103 21.77 11.25 1.48
N LEU A 104 20.87 10.28 1.58
CA LEU A 104 20.02 10.08 2.76
C LEU A 104 20.89 9.93 4.02
N PRO A 105 20.58 10.63 5.13
CA PRO A 105 21.27 10.44 6.39
C PRO A 105 21.31 8.96 6.80
N HIS A 106 22.45 8.52 7.36
CA HIS A 106 22.66 7.11 7.74
C HIS A 106 22.65 6.09 6.61
N ALA A 107 22.85 6.49 5.34
CA ALA A 107 22.87 5.57 4.20
C ALA A 107 23.79 4.36 4.41
N ASP A 108 25.02 4.57 4.90
CA ASP A 108 25.98 3.50 5.19
C ASP A 108 25.48 2.53 6.28
N ASP A 109 24.83 3.05 7.33
CA ASP A 109 24.27 2.22 8.40
C ASP A 109 23.04 1.43 7.90
N ILE A 110 22.23 2.02 7.04
CA ILE A 110 21.11 1.32 6.36
C ILE A 110 21.65 0.16 5.53
N ILE A 111 22.65 0.43 4.66
CA ILE A 111 23.28 -0.61 3.82
C ILE A 111 23.87 -1.73 4.67
N LYS A 112 24.51 -1.38 5.78
CA LYS A 112 25.06 -2.38 6.72
C LYS A 112 23.97 -3.28 7.31
N LYS A 113 22.81 -2.73 7.68
CA LYS A 113 21.67 -3.52 8.19
C LYS A 113 21.08 -4.43 7.11
N LEU A 114 20.88 -3.91 5.88
CA LEU A 114 20.40 -4.69 4.74
C LEU A 114 21.34 -5.89 4.47
N LYS A 115 22.65 -5.68 4.44
CA LYS A 115 23.66 -6.74 4.24
C LYS A 115 23.72 -7.73 5.41
N ALA A 116 23.42 -7.31 6.63
CA ALA A 116 23.37 -8.22 7.78
C ALA A 116 22.17 -9.15 7.76
N ASN A 117 21.04 -8.70 7.20
CA ASN A 117 19.79 -9.44 7.12
C ASN A 117 19.74 -10.33 5.86
N ILE A 118 20.10 -9.79 4.69
CA ILE A 118 20.05 -10.51 3.40
C ILE A 118 21.42 -11.18 3.17
N THR A 119 21.59 -12.38 3.72
CA THR A 119 22.75 -13.24 3.54
C THR A 119 22.34 -14.57 2.94
N GLU A 120 23.25 -15.29 2.24
CA GLU A 120 22.97 -16.61 1.68
C GLU A 120 22.41 -17.59 2.72
N GLU A 121 22.95 -17.56 3.95
CA GLU A 121 22.51 -18.43 5.05
C GLU A 121 21.08 -18.10 5.46
N ASN A 122 20.78 -16.81 5.69
CA ASN A 122 19.45 -16.36 6.11
C ASN A 122 18.41 -16.67 5.02
N ILE A 123 18.72 -16.39 3.75
CA ILE A 123 17.80 -16.65 2.63
C ILE A 123 17.58 -18.16 2.45
N ARG A 124 18.60 -19.01 2.64
CA ARG A 124 18.41 -20.47 2.61
C ARG A 124 17.44 -20.94 3.69
N GLN A 125 17.51 -20.35 4.89
CA GLN A 125 16.59 -20.68 5.98
C GLN A 125 15.16 -20.18 5.70
N GLU A 126 14.98 -18.99 5.17
CA GLU A 126 13.67 -18.51 4.70
C GLU A 126 13.08 -19.46 3.65
N MET A 127 13.88 -19.90 2.67
CA MET A 127 13.44 -20.85 1.66
C MET A 127 12.98 -22.19 2.27
N ALA A 128 13.71 -22.71 3.24
CA ALA A 128 13.34 -23.94 3.94
C ALA A 128 12.02 -23.80 4.70
N PHE A 129 11.76 -22.63 5.31
CA PHE A 129 10.49 -22.33 5.97
C PHE A 129 9.31 -22.37 4.98
N PHE A 130 9.49 -21.82 3.78
CA PHE A 130 8.46 -21.86 2.72
C PHE A 130 8.30 -23.25 2.08
N ASP A 131 9.23 -24.18 2.23
CA ASP A 131 9.12 -25.56 1.74
C ASP A 131 8.29 -26.44 2.67
N ASP A 132 8.14 -26.06 3.93
CA ASP A 132 7.36 -26.83 4.90
C ASP A 132 5.87 -26.87 4.52
N GLU A 133 5.27 -28.07 4.62
CA GLU A 133 3.88 -28.30 4.24
C GLU A 133 2.85 -27.51 5.08
N HIS A 134 3.19 -27.17 6.33
CA HIS A 134 2.33 -26.37 7.22
C HIS A 134 2.33 -24.89 6.85
N ASN A 135 3.35 -24.43 6.10
CA ASN A 135 3.54 -23.01 5.77
C ASN A 135 3.03 -22.60 4.36
N LYS A 136 2.22 -23.44 3.70
CA LYS A 136 1.70 -23.19 2.34
C LYS A 136 0.97 -21.87 2.19
N THR A 137 0.32 -21.39 3.25
CA THR A 137 -0.48 -20.16 3.23
C THR A 137 0.23 -18.97 3.84
N PHE A 138 1.47 -19.16 4.31
CA PHE A 138 2.24 -18.11 4.99
C PHE A 138 2.45 -16.92 4.06
N GLN A 139 2.05 -15.73 4.54
CA GLN A 139 2.19 -14.43 3.85
C GLN A 139 1.46 -14.27 2.50
N ARG A 140 0.61 -15.21 2.12
CA ARG A 140 -0.12 -15.22 0.84
C ARG A 140 -1.28 -14.23 0.81
N THR A 141 -1.38 -13.26 -0.11
CA THR A 141 -0.42 -12.96 -1.19
C THR A 141 0.37 -11.67 -0.88
N TYR A 142 0.03 -10.97 0.17
CA TYR A 142 0.54 -9.64 0.52
C TYR A 142 2.07 -9.62 0.72
N GLY A 143 2.57 -10.47 1.61
CA GLY A 143 4.00 -10.54 1.87
C GLY A 143 4.80 -11.01 0.66
N TRP A 144 4.23 -11.95 -0.14
CA TRP A 144 4.83 -12.39 -1.40
C TRP A 144 4.98 -11.23 -2.38
N ALA A 145 3.93 -10.43 -2.55
CA ALA A 145 3.94 -9.29 -3.44
C ALA A 145 4.98 -8.23 -3.03
N TRP A 146 5.12 -7.97 -1.73
CA TRP A 146 6.15 -7.06 -1.22
C TRP A 146 7.57 -7.58 -1.40
N LEU A 147 7.78 -8.90 -1.31
CA LEU A 147 9.10 -9.48 -1.60
C LEU A 147 9.51 -9.27 -3.07
N LEU A 148 8.57 -9.45 -4.01
CA LEU A 148 8.81 -9.16 -5.42
C LEU A 148 9.11 -7.67 -5.63
N LYS A 149 8.43 -6.78 -4.89
CA LYS A 149 8.73 -5.34 -4.91
C LYS A 149 10.10 -4.99 -4.34
N LEU A 150 10.56 -5.70 -3.32
CA LEU A 150 11.93 -5.53 -2.79
C LEU A 150 12.97 -5.88 -3.85
N ASP A 151 12.79 -7.00 -4.55
CA ASP A 151 13.69 -7.40 -5.63
C ASP A 151 13.66 -6.40 -6.81
N GLU A 152 12.48 -5.91 -7.19
CA GLU A 152 12.36 -4.84 -8.19
C GLU A 152 13.14 -3.59 -7.78
N ALA A 153 13.06 -3.21 -6.50
CA ALA A 153 13.79 -2.05 -5.98
C ALA A 153 15.30 -2.26 -6.03
N LEU A 154 15.79 -3.47 -5.71
CA LEU A 154 17.21 -3.82 -5.83
C LEU A 154 17.69 -3.76 -7.28
N HIS A 155 16.92 -4.27 -8.23
CA HIS A 155 17.24 -4.18 -9.66
C HIS A 155 17.30 -2.73 -10.18
N ASN A 156 16.53 -1.83 -9.60
CA ASN A 156 16.49 -0.42 -10.00
C ASN A 156 17.50 0.46 -9.25
N TRP A 157 18.20 -0.07 -8.25
CA TRP A 157 19.14 0.68 -7.43
C TRP A 157 20.56 0.62 -8.01
N ASP A 158 21.00 1.70 -8.68
CA ASP A 158 22.35 1.82 -9.23
C ASP A 158 23.38 2.05 -8.11
N HIS A 159 23.72 0.98 -7.38
CA HIS A 159 24.64 1.01 -6.25
C HIS A 159 25.31 -0.37 -6.05
N PRO A 160 26.63 -0.43 -5.70
CA PRO A 160 27.34 -1.70 -5.50
C PRO A 160 26.69 -2.65 -4.46
N ALA A 161 25.97 -2.11 -3.48
CA ALA A 161 25.24 -2.93 -2.52
C ALA A 161 24.09 -3.71 -3.17
N ALA A 162 23.43 -3.16 -4.21
CA ALA A 162 22.39 -3.86 -4.94
C ALA A 162 22.97 -5.07 -5.71
N ASP A 163 24.14 -4.91 -6.35
CA ASP A 163 24.87 -5.98 -7.04
C ASP A 163 25.24 -7.14 -6.10
N GLU A 164 25.43 -6.85 -4.80
CA GLU A 164 25.70 -7.87 -3.79
C GLU A 164 24.42 -8.51 -3.23
N LEU A 165 23.36 -7.73 -2.99
CA LEU A 165 22.15 -8.17 -2.28
C LEU A 165 21.15 -8.90 -3.20
N GLN A 166 20.97 -8.40 -4.43
CA GLN A 166 19.97 -8.94 -5.35
C GLN A 166 20.24 -10.41 -5.69
N PRO A 167 21.47 -10.86 -6.08
CA PRO A 167 21.70 -12.27 -6.38
C PRO A 167 21.52 -13.20 -5.16
N VAL A 168 21.71 -12.67 -3.94
CA VAL A 168 21.46 -13.44 -2.71
C VAL A 168 19.95 -13.62 -2.46
N LEU A 169 19.14 -12.60 -2.77
CA LEU A 169 17.68 -12.63 -2.58
C LEU A 169 16.96 -13.44 -3.67
N GLU A 170 17.47 -13.45 -4.90
CA GLU A 170 16.84 -14.01 -6.10
C GLU A 170 16.28 -15.44 -5.93
N PRO A 171 16.97 -16.42 -5.28
CA PRO A 171 16.41 -17.76 -5.11
C PRO A 171 15.09 -17.79 -4.33
N LEU A 172 14.94 -16.95 -3.30
CA LEU A 172 13.70 -16.82 -2.53
C LEU A 172 12.60 -16.16 -3.38
N VAL A 173 12.97 -15.13 -4.13
CA VAL A 173 12.06 -14.38 -5.02
C VAL A 173 11.47 -15.32 -6.09
N HIS A 174 12.31 -16.12 -6.75
CA HIS A 174 11.85 -17.09 -7.75
C HIS A 174 10.95 -18.17 -7.12
N LYS A 175 11.30 -18.68 -5.94
CA LYS A 175 10.43 -19.61 -5.18
C LYS A 175 9.05 -19.00 -4.92
N ILE A 176 8.98 -17.75 -4.51
CA ILE A 176 7.71 -17.05 -4.26
C ILE A 176 6.94 -16.82 -5.57
N ALA A 177 7.61 -16.51 -6.67
CA ALA A 177 6.97 -16.38 -7.98
C ALA A 177 6.30 -17.70 -8.43
N ASP A 178 6.98 -18.83 -8.24
CA ASP A 178 6.41 -20.15 -8.53
C ASP A 178 5.20 -20.47 -7.63
N LYS A 179 5.31 -20.21 -6.31
CA LYS A 179 4.18 -20.35 -5.38
C LYS A 179 2.99 -19.45 -5.75
N PHE A 180 3.26 -18.28 -6.29
CA PHE A 180 2.21 -17.38 -6.77
C PHE A 180 1.46 -17.98 -7.97
N ILE A 181 2.18 -18.56 -8.96
CA ILE A 181 1.58 -19.27 -10.09
C ILE A 181 0.74 -20.45 -9.60
N GLU A 182 1.29 -21.31 -8.74
CA GLU A 182 0.60 -22.46 -8.16
C GLU A 182 -0.70 -22.03 -7.45
N PHE A 183 -0.66 -20.93 -6.71
CA PHE A 183 -1.82 -20.41 -6.03
C PHE A 183 -2.89 -19.89 -7.00
N LEU A 184 -2.50 -19.14 -8.03
CA LEU A 184 -3.43 -18.65 -9.04
C LEU A 184 -4.08 -19.78 -9.86
N ASP A 185 -3.40 -20.93 -10.01
CA ASP A 185 -3.99 -22.08 -10.69
C ASP A 185 -5.14 -22.72 -9.91
N VAL A 186 -5.11 -22.67 -8.59
CA VAL A 186 -6.15 -23.27 -7.73
C VAL A 186 -7.18 -22.26 -7.22
N LEU A 187 -6.91 -20.95 -7.33
CA LEU A 187 -7.85 -19.91 -6.90
C LEU A 187 -8.96 -19.73 -7.95
N ILE A 188 -10.17 -20.15 -7.63
CA ILE A 188 -11.33 -20.02 -8.52
C ILE A 188 -12.01 -18.65 -8.35
N TYR A 189 -12.09 -18.16 -7.12
CA TYR A 189 -12.76 -16.91 -6.79
C TYR A 189 -11.76 -15.89 -6.24
N PRO A 190 -11.63 -14.68 -6.82
CA PRO A 190 -10.75 -13.66 -6.29
C PRO A 190 -11.25 -13.16 -4.93
N ILE A 191 -10.31 -12.81 -4.05
CA ILE A 191 -10.58 -12.29 -2.72
C ILE A 191 -10.63 -10.77 -2.81
N ARG A 192 -11.82 -10.17 -2.54
CA ARG A 192 -12.10 -8.74 -2.67
C ARG A 192 -12.26 -8.07 -1.29
N VAL A 193 -11.27 -8.20 -0.42
CA VAL A 193 -11.27 -7.58 0.91
C VAL A 193 -10.29 -6.42 0.96
N GLY A 194 -10.46 -5.49 1.88
CA GLY A 194 -9.56 -4.36 2.10
C GLY A 194 -8.31 -4.69 2.90
N GLU A 195 -7.91 -5.98 2.95
CA GLU A 195 -6.82 -6.49 3.79
C GLU A 195 -5.83 -7.36 3.00
N HIS A 196 -4.84 -7.93 3.73
CA HIS A 196 -3.71 -8.72 3.21
C HIS A 196 -4.05 -9.73 2.11
N PRO A 197 -5.15 -10.51 2.16
CA PRO A 197 -5.39 -11.49 1.12
C PRO A 197 -6.01 -10.92 -0.17
N ASN A 198 -6.11 -9.58 -0.33
CA ASN A 198 -6.66 -8.95 -1.54
C ASN A 198 -5.93 -9.43 -2.79
N THR A 199 -6.68 -10.09 -3.69
CA THR A 199 -6.11 -10.71 -4.90
C THR A 199 -5.62 -9.65 -5.89
N ALA A 200 -6.39 -8.58 -6.12
CA ALA A 200 -6.02 -7.55 -7.08
C ALA A 200 -4.74 -6.81 -6.66
N PHE A 201 -4.60 -6.46 -5.37
CA PHE A 201 -3.38 -5.88 -4.83
C PHE A 201 -2.18 -6.81 -5.04
N GLY A 202 -2.29 -8.08 -4.60
CA GLY A 202 -1.20 -9.04 -4.73
C GLY A 202 -0.75 -9.22 -6.18
N MET A 203 -1.71 -9.37 -7.11
CA MET A 203 -1.45 -9.50 -8.54
C MET A 203 -0.84 -8.22 -9.13
N SER A 204 -1.33 -7.04 -8.75
CA SER A 204 -0.85 -5.75 -9.26
C SER A 204 0.63 -5.51 -8.92
N PHE A 205 1.01 -5.76 -7.67
CA PHE A 205 2.40 -5.62 -7.22
C PHE A 205 3.32 -6.68 -7.85
N ALA A 206 2.85 -7.93 -7.93
CA ALA A 206 3.61 -9.00 -8.56
C ALA A 206 3.78 -8.76 -10.06
N TYR A 207 2.80 -8.16 -10.74
CA TYR A 207 2.84 -7.89 -12.17
C TYR A 207 3.94 -6.90 -12.55
N ASP A 208 4.10 -5.80 -11.80
CA ASP A 208 5.13 -4.78 -12.04
C ASP A 208 6.54 -5.39 -12.13
N TRP A 209 6.84 -6.34 -11.23
CA TRP A 209 8.10 -7.07 -11.22
C TRP A 209 8.15 -8.14 -12.32
N ALA A 210 7.06 -8.91 -12.48
CA ALA A 210 7.03 -10.08 -13.33
C ALA A 210 7.13 -9.75 -14.82
N GLU A 211 6.60 -8.60 -15.28
CA GLU A 211 6.74 -8.15 -16.68
C GLU A 211 8.20 -8.10 -17.13
N LYS A 212 9.10 -7.71 -16.22
CA LYS A 212 10.53 -7.53 -16.53
C LYS A 212 11.35 -8.78 -16.22
N HIS A 213 11.03 -9.50 -15.15
CA HIS A 213 11.90 -10.51 -14.57
C HIS A 213 11.37 -11.95 -14.64
N TYR A 214 10.03 -12.14 -14.75
CA TYR A 214 9.41 -13.46 -14.71
C TYR A 214 8.18 -13.61 -15.63
N PRO A 215 8.38 -13.68 -16.98
CA PRO A 215 7.29 -13.64 -17.96
C PRO A 215 6.19 -14.68 -17.78
N ASN A 216 6.51 -15.82 -17.14
CA ASN A 216 5.52 -16.87 -16.86
C ASN A 216 4.48 -16.39 -15.83
N LEU A 217 4.92 -15.70 -14.78
CA LEU A 217 4.03 -15.12 -13.78
C LEU A 217 3.24 -13.95 -14.38
N ALA A 218 3.88 -13.08 -15.17
CA ALA A 218 3.19 -11.96 -15.82
C ALA A 218 2.01 -12.44 -16.66
N ARG A 219 2.21 -13.42 -17.55
CA ARG A 219 1.13 -14.02 -18.35
C ARG A 219 0.03 -14.65 -17.49
N LYS A 220 0.42 -15.37 -16.42
CA LYS A 220 -0.55 -15.96 -15.50
C LYS A 220 -1.43 -14.88 -14.84
N ILE A 221 -0.82 -13.77 -14.44
CA ILE A 221 -1.54 -12.62 -13.86
C ILE A 221 -2.49 -12.00 -14.88
N GLU A 222 -2.04 -11.75 -16.12
CA GLU A 222 -2.88 -11.22 -17.19
C GLU A 222 -4.11 -12.11 -17.45
N GLU A 223 -3.90 -13.42 -17.61
CA GLU A 223 -4.98 -14.39 -17.81
C GLU A 223 -5.99 -14.36 -16.66
N LYS A 224 -5.49 -14.42 -15.42
CA LYS A 224 -6.34 -14.46 -14.22
C LYS A 224 -7.01 -13.13 -13.91
N ALA A 225 -6.37 -12.00 -14.17
CA ALA A 225 -7.00 -10.70 -14.02
C ALA A 225 -8.22 -10.54 -14.96
N VAL A 226 -8.06 -10.95 -16.22
CA VAL A 226 -9.17 -10.95 -17.18
C VAL A 226 -10.26 -11.94 -16.76
N GLU A 227 -9.90 -13.17 -16.35
CA GLU A 227 -10.85 -14.19 -15.88
C GLU A 227 -11.68 -13.67 -14.69
N TYR A 228 -11.05 -13.04 -13.70
CA TYR A 228 -11.69 -12.63 -12.46
C TYR A 228 -12.49 -11.33 -12.58
N PHE A 229 -11.98 -10.34 -13.32
CA PHE A 229 -12.40 -8.95 -13.15
C PHE A 229 -13.00 -8.31 -14.42
N GLN A 230 -12.79 -8.86 -15.62
CA GLN A 230 -13.28 -8.21 -16.84
C GLN A 230 -14.82 -8.00 -16.89
N ASN A 231 -15.57 -8.80 -16.14
CA ASN A 231 -17.03 -8.75 -16.09
C ASN A 231 -17.58 -7.97 -14.89
N ASP A 232 -16.72 -7.48 -14.00
CA ASP A 232 -17.14 -6.74 -12.82
C ASP A 232 -17.71 -5.38 -13.21
N ARG A 233 -18.80 -5.00 -12.56
CA ARG A 233 -19.58 -3.79 -12.83
C ARG A 233 -20.12 -3.20 -11.54
N ASN A 234 -20.22 -1.87 -11.48
CA ASN A 234 -20.85 -1.15 -10.37
C ASN A 234 -20.22 -1.49 -9.00
N CYS A 235 -18.87 -1.44 -8.88
CA CYS A 235 -18.18 -1.72 -7.63
C CYS A 235 -18.74 -0.83 -6.51
N PRO A 236 -19.12 -1.42 -5.35
CA PRO A 236 -19.81 -0.68 -4.29
C PRO A 236 -18.87 0.16 -3.43
N LEU A 237 -18.24 1.21 -4.00
CA LEU A 237 -17.38 2.15 -3.26
C LEU A 237 -18.05 2.75 -2.02
N SER A 238 -19.39 2.83 -1.99
CA SER A 238 -20.14 3.30 -0.83
C SER A 238 -20.10 2.36 0.37
N TRP A 239 -19.56 1.16 0.23
CA TRP A 239 -19.35 0.22 1.32
C TRP A 239 -17.94 0.33 1.90
N GLU A 240 -17.06 1.06 1.26
CA GLU A 240 -15.72 1.34 1.72
C GLU A 240 -15.66 2.66 2.53
N PRO A 241 -14.88 2.67 3.62
CA PRO A 241 -14.07 1.57 4.13
C PRO A 241 -14.87 0.56 4.96
N GLY A 242 -14.41 -0.69 5.01
CA GLY A 242 -14.69 -1.60 6.11
C GLY A 242 -13.99 -1.11 7.39
N GLY A 243 -14.27 -1.74 8.55
CA GLY A 243 -13.86 -1.22 9.86
C GLY A 243 -12.34 -1.02 10.05
N PHE A 244 -11.51 -1.79 9.33
CA PHE A 244 -10.05 -1.74 9.40
C PHE A 244 -9.38 -2.07 8.05
N ASP A 245 -10.00 -1.65 6.95
CA ASP A 245 -9.39 -1.74 5.63
C ASP A 245 -8.12 -0.87 5.56
N PHE A 246 -7.08 -1.37 4.92
CA PHE A 246 -5.91 -0.59 4.51
C PHE A 246 -5.72 -0.57 2.99
N LEU A 247 -6.58 -1.28 2.27
CA LEU A 247 -6.70 -1.26 0.82
C LEU A 247 -8.14 -0.94 0.44
N SER A 248 -8.33 -0.22 -0.66
CA SER A 248 -9.66 -0.07 -1.29
C SER A 248 -9.86 -1.20 -2.30
N PRO A 249 -10.71 -2.20 -2.06
CA PRO A 249 -10.94 -3.29 -3.01
C PRO A 249 -11.25 -2.80 -4.41
N CYS A 250 -12.14 -1.82 -4.56
CA CYS A 250 -12.50 -1.27 -5.87
C CYS A 250 -11.32 -0.57 -6.56
N LEU A 251 -10.52 0.22 -5.83
CA LEU A 251 -9.39 0.93 -6.45
C LEU A 251 -8.21 -0.01 -6.75
N GLN A 252 -7.96 -1.03 -5.92
CA GLN A 252 -6.93 -2.04 -6.21
C GLN A 252 -7.26 -2.84 -7.47
N GLU A 253 -8.55 -3.17 -7.65
CA GLU A 253 -9.01 -3.83 -8.87
C GLU A 253 -8.85 -2.91 -10.09
N ALA A 254 -9.18 -1.63 -9.96
CA ALA A 254 -8.99 -0.65 -11.02
C ALA A 254 -7.51 -0.46 -11.39
N SER A 255 -6.60 -0.41 -10.40
CA SER A 255 -5.14 -0.33 -10.64
C SER A 255 -4.58 -1.58 -11.33
N LEU A 256 -5.04 -2.78 -10.96
CA LEU A 256 -4.64 -4.00 -11.67
C LEU A 256 -5.13 -3.98 -13.12
N MET A 257 -6.43 -3.70 -13.33
CA MET A 257 -7.01 -3.70 -14.68
C MET A 257 -6.43 -2.62 -15.58
N LEU A 258 -5.97 -1.50 -15.02
CA LEU A 258 -5.21 -0.47 -15.73
C LEU A 258 -3.93 -1.03 -16.36
N LYS A 259 -3.25 -1.94 -15.65
CA LYS A 259 -1.97 -2.53 -16.11
C LYS A 259 -2.17 -3.61 -17.17
N VAL A 260 -3.21 -4.43 -17.02
CA VAL A 260 -3.40 -5.61 -17.88
C VAL A 260 -4.28 -5.37 -19.11
N LEU A 261 -5.15 -4.37 -19.11
CA LEU A 261 -6.01 -4.09 -20.25
C LEU A 261 -5.39 -3.04 -21.18
N PRO A 262 -5.55 -3.18 -22.51
CA PRO A 262 -5.26 -2.07 -23.41
C PRO A 262 -6.05 -0.81 -23.03
N GLU A 263 -5.45 0.36 -23.10
CA GLU A 263 -6.00 1.64 -22.61
C GLU A 263 -7.47 1.88 -22.99
N LYS A 264 -7.83 1.65 -24.27
CA LYS A 264 -9.20 1.85 -24.74
C LYS A 264 -10.19 0.89 -24.07
N ALA A 265 -9.78 -0.37 -23.85
CA ALA A 265 -10.60 -1.38 -23.18
C ALA A 265 -10.75 -1.05 -21.70
N PHE A 266 -9.65 -0.64 -21.05
CA PHE A 266 -9.64 -0.19 -19.66
C PHE A 266 -10.59 0.99 -19.42
N ARG A 267 -10.53 2.04 -20.26
CA ARG A 267 -11.44 3.21 -20.14
C ARG A 267 -12.90 2.83 -20.25
N GLN A 268 -13.25 1.86 -21.12
CA GLN A 268 -14.63 1.37 -21.20
C GLN A 268 -15.00 0.55 -19.97
N TRP A 269 -14.13 -0.38 -19.55
CA TRP A 269 -14.34 -1.20 -18.37
C TRP A 269 -14.50 -0.35 -17.11
N LEU A 270 -13.65 0.66 -16.90
CA LEU A 270 -13.70 1.55 -15.73
C LEU A 270 -15.03 2.31 -15.63
N ARG A 271 -15.57 2.79 -16.77
CA ARG A 271 -16.89 3.46 -16.78
C ARG A 271 -18.03 2.56 -16.34
N ASP A 272 -17.94 1.28 -16.66
CA ASP A 272 -18.94 0.28 -16.27
C ASP A 272 -18.72 -0.21 -14.82
N PHE A 273 -17.46 -0.27 -14.40
CA PHE A 273 -17.03 -0.71 -13.07
C PHE A 273 -17.27 0.36 -11.99
N LEU A 274 -16.91 1.61 -12.26
CA LEU A 274 -17.08 2.76 -11.36
C LEU A 274 -17.84 3.91 -12.06
N PRO A 275 -19.17 3.77 -12.30
CA PRO A 275 -19.94 4.75 -13.04
C PRO A 275 -19.90 6.15 -12.42
N GLY A 276 -19.43 7.12 -13.19
CA GLY A 276 -19.36 8.53 -12.78
C GLY A 276 -18.17 8.91 -11.93
N PHE A 277 -17.32 7.98 -11.54
CA PHE A 277 -16.13 8.22 -10.71
C PHE A 277 -15.15 9.20 -11.40
N GLU A 278 -14.83 8.99 -12.70
CA GLU A 278 -13.95 9.90 -13.45
C GLU A 278 -14.41 11.37 -13.42
N ARG A 279 -15.70 11.62 -13.36
CA ARG A 279 -16.25 13.00 -13.39
C ARG A 279 -16.14 13.71 -12.07
N ASN A 280 -16.33 12.99 -10.96
CA ASN A 280 -16.30 13.56 -9.62
C ASN A 280 -15.88 12.50 -8.59
N PRO A 281 -14.58 12.16 -8.50
CA PRO A 281 -14.09 11.13 -7.58
C PRO A 281 -14.31 11.50 -6.12
N ALA A 282 -14.22 12.78 -5.74
CA ALA A 282 -14.44 13.25 -4.38
C ALA A 282 -15.88 13.06 -3.86
N LYS A 283 -16.85 12.78 -4.75
CA LYS A 283 -18.21 12.40 -4.34
C LYS A 283 -18.25 11.01 -3.69
N TYR A 284 -17.29 10.16 -4.01
CA TYR A 284 -17.29 8.74 -3.65
C TYR A 284 -16.28 8.40 -2.56
N LEU A 285 -15.25 9.21 -2.40
CA LEU A 285 -14.15 8.95 -1.48
C LEU A 285 -13.86 10.20 -0.64
N GLU A 286 -13.86 9.99 0.67
CA GLU A 286 -13.34 10.94 1.67
C GLU A 286 -12.20 10.27 2.44
N PRO A 287 -11.22 11.00 2.97
CA PRO A 287 -10.19 10.41 3.82
C PRO A 287 -10.80 9.64 4.98
N ALA A 288 -10.33 8.42 5.17
CA ALA A 288 -10.74 7.57 6.28
C ALA A 288 -10.21 8.13 7.61
N VAL A 289 -11.01 8.00 8.67
CA VAL A 289 -10.71 8.60 9.98
C VAL A 289 -10.32 7.51 10.97
N VAL A 290 -9.12 7.60 11.54
CA VAL A 290 -8.69 6.80 12.68
C VAL A 290 -9.16 7.48 13.96
N THR A 291 -9.93 6.74 14.79
CA THR A 291 -10.46 7.24 16.06
C THR A 291 -9.62 6.83 17.27
N ASP A 292 -8.82 5.78 17.12
CA ASP A 292 -7.88 5.29 18.14
C ASP A 292 -6.62 4.75 17.45
N ALA A 293 -5.55 5.54 17.43
CA ALA A 293 -4.27 5.18 16.82
C ALA A 293 -3.51 4.10 17.61
N SER A 294 -3.84 3.89 18.89
CA SER A 294 -3.24 2.84 19.73
C SER A 294 -3.77 1.45 19.40
N ASP A 295 -4.95 1.35 18.77
CA ASP A 295 -5.46 0.10 18.20
C ASP A 295 -4.80 -0.16 16.83
N GLY A 296 -3.86 -1.11 16.80
CA GLY A 296 -3.13 -1.47 15.58
C GLY A 296 -4.01 -1.90 14.40
N LYS A 297 -5.28 -2.30 14.64
CA LYS A 297 -6.25 -2.61 13.59
C LYS A 297 -6.94 -1.34 13.08
N LEU A 298 -7.37 -0.43 13.96
CA LEU A 298 -7.99 0.82 13.54
C LEU A 298 -6.99 1.75 12.83
N ALA A 299 -5.71 1.71 13.19
CA ALA A 299 -4.62 2.40 12.50
C ALA A 299 -4.48 2.00 11.02
N HIS A 300 -5.03 0.85 10.60
CA HIS A 300 -5.09 0.43 9.21
C HIS A 300 -5.75 1.48 8.29
N LEU A 301 -6.70 2.26 8.80
CA LEU A 301 -7.39 3.29 8.02
C LEU A 301 -6.46 4.43 7.54
N ASP A 302 -5.36 4.70 8.26
CA ASP A 302 -4.32 5.60 7.73
C ASP A 302 -3.59 5.00 6.53
N GLY A 303 -3.31 3.69 6.56
CA GLY A 303 -2.80 2.96 5.41
C GLY A 303 -3.75 2.97 4.23
N LEU A 304 -5.08 2.92 4.48
CA LEU A 304 -6.07 3.05 3.43
C LEU A 304 -5.97 4.39 2.69
N ASN A 305 -5.70 5.48 3.41
CA ASN A 305 -5.53 6.78 2.77
C ASN A 305 -4.31 6.80 1.84
N PHE A 306 -3.18 6.22 2.24
CA PHE A 306 -2.02 6.07 1.36
C PHE A 306 -2.30 5.14 0.17
N SER A 307 -3.00 4.02 0.40
CA SER A 307 -3.32 3.09 -0.68
C SER A 307 -4.32 3.66 -1.69
N ARG A 308 -5.27 4.45 -1.25
CA ARG A 308 -6.15 5.24 -2.12
C ARG A 308 -5.36 6.29 -2.91
N ALA A 309 -4.40 6.96 -2.26
CA ALA A 309 -3.57 7.97 -2.92
C ALA A 309 -2.80 7.39 -4.10
N TRP A 310 -2.07 6.26 -3.95
CA TRP A 310 -1.33 5.69 -5.07
C TRP A 310 -2.24 5.22 -6.21
N CYS A 311 -3.39 4.60 -5.92
CA CYS A 311 -4.34 4.22 -6.95
C CYS A 311 -4.89 5.45 -7.71
N LEU A 312 -5.19 6.53 -6.98
CA LEU A 312 -5.68 7.79 -7.56
C LEU A 312 -4.61 8.49 -8.41
N PHE A 313 -3.34 8.40 -8.03
CA PHE A 313 -2.23 8.92 -8.82
C PHE A 313 -2.05 8.13 -10.12
N GLU A 314 -1.99 6.79 -10.05
CA GLU A 314 -1.88 5.92 -11.23
C GLU A 314 -3.05 6.13 -12.20
N LEU A 315 -4.28 6.11 -11.69
CA LEU A 315 -5.49 6.34 -12.50
C LEU A 315 -5.53 7.76 -13.06
N GLY A 316 -5.21 8.76 -12.22
CA GLY A 316 -5.23 10.17 -12.60
C GLY A 316 -4.25 10.50 -13.71
N GLU A 317 -3.04 9.95 -13.66
CA GLU A 317 -2.01 10.13 -14.68
C GLU A 317 -2.45 9.55 -16.02
N VAL A 318 -2.82 8.27 -16.08
CA VAL A 318 -3.22 7.60 -17.35
C VAL A 318 -4.51 8.20 -17.94
N LEU A 319 -5.44 8.63 -17.09
CA LEU A 319 -6.70 9.24 -17.52
C LEU A 319 -6.57 10.75 -17.81
N ASN A 320 -5.43 11.38 -17.50
CA ASN A 320 -5.21 12.83 -17.49
C ASN A 320 -6.28 13.55 -16.65
N ASN A 321 -6.49 13.07 -15.42
CA ASN A 321 -7.55 13.52 -14.52
C ASN A 321 -7.00 14.19 -13.26
N GLU A 322 -6.83 15.51 -13.31
CA GLU A 322 -6.34 16.33 -12.20
C GLU A 322 -7.19 16.21 -10.93
N LYS A 323 -8.48 15.90 -11.04
CA LYS A 323 -9.34 15.73 -9.86
C LYS A 323 -8.96 14.48 -9.06
N MET A 324 -8.56 13.41 -9.74
CA MET A 324 -8.06 12.19 -9.08
C MET A 324 -6.72 12.46 -8.41
N ILE A 325 -5.80 13.15 -9.09
CA ILE A 325 -4.49 13.52 -8.55
C ILE A 325 -4.67 14.41 -7.30
N THR A 326 -5.51 15.43 -7.37
CA THR A 326 -5.81 16.32 -6.25
C THR A 326 -6.41 15.55 -5.07
N LEU A 327 -7.36 14.66 -5.33
CA LEU A 327 -7.95 13.83 -4.28
C LEU A 327 -6.92 12.87 -3.66
N GLY A 328 -6.04 12.28 -4.46
CA GLY A 328 -4.92 11.47 -3.98
C GLY A 328 -4.00 12.25 -3.05
N LYS A 329 -3.65 13.50 -3.40
CA LYS A 329 -2.88 14.40 -2.54
C LYS A 329 -3.59 14.68 -1.20
N GLN A 330 -4.91 14.88 -1.21
CA GLN A 330 -5.71 15.10 0.00
C GLN A 330 -5.70 13.87 0.93
N HIS A 331 -5.89 12.67 0.38
CA HIS A 331 -5.81 11.41 1.14
C HIS A 331 -4.42 11.21 1.74
N PHE A 332 -3.37 11.43 0.94
CA PHE A 332 -1.99 11.32 1.41
C PHE A 332 -1.71 12.27 2.58
N GLN A 333 -1.97 13.57 2.37
CA GLN A 333 -1.68 14.60 3.36
C GLN A 333 -2.42 14.35 4.67
N TYR A 334 -3.69 13.93 4.60
CA TYR A 334 -4.51 13.67 5.77
C TYR A 334 -3.90 12.65 6.75
N SER A 335 -3.32 11.57 6.24
CA SER A 335 -2.67 10.56 7.08
C SER A 335 -1.20 10.87 7.35
N PHE A 336 -0.49 11.50 6.41
CA PHE A 336 0.92 11.85 6.60
C PHE A 336 1.14 12.81 7.79
N GLU A 337 0.24 13.79 7.97
CA GLU A 337 0.30 14.72 9.10
C GLU A 337 0.05 14.08 10.47
N LYS A 338 -0.52 12.87 10.48
CA LYS A 338 -0.86 12.13 11.70
C LYS A 338 0.07 10.97 12.00
N MET A 339 1.04 10.69 11.10
CA MET A 339 2.03 9.66 11.36
C MET A 339 2.85 10.01 12.60
N ASP A 340 2.96 9.06 13.52
CA ASP A 340 3.75 9.20 14.74
C ASP A 340 4.64 7.97 14.93
N THR A 341 5.88 8.21 15.36
CA THR A 341 6.85 7.16 15.66
C THR A 341 6.64 6.51 17.03
N GLU A 342 5.86 7.14 17.93
CA GLU A 342 5.65 6.63 19.29
C GLU A 342 4.72 5.41 19.32
N GLU A 343 3.71 5.33 18.42
CA GLU A 343 2.74 4.23 18.34
C GLU A 343 3.24 3.10 17.44
N TYR A 344 4.28 2.38 17.87
CA TYR A 344 4.98 1.36 17.07
C TYR A 344 4.07 0.30 16.42
N ALA A 345 3.10 -0.24 17.15
CA ALA A 345 2.24 -1.30 16.63
C ALA A 345 1.32 -0.84 15.47
N GLY A 346 0.95 0.44 15.46
CA GLY A 346 0.12 1.03 14.41
C GLY A 346 0.90 1.68 13.28
N SER A 347 2.13 2.14 13.53
CA SER A 347 2.85 3.03 12.61
C SER A 347 4.04 2.41 11.87
N HIS A 348 4.63 1.31 12.37
CA HIS A 348 5.87 0.71 11.83
C HIS A 348 5.83 0.41 10.32
N TRP A 349 4.65 0.14 9.77
CA TRP A 349 4.43 -0.21 8.36
C TRP A 349 3.91 0.95 7.49
N LEU A 350 3.35 2.02 8.11
CA LEU A 350 2.74 3.15 7.38
C LEU A 350 3.75 3.87 6.49
N ALA A 351 5.01 3.94 6.93
CA ALA A 351 6.08 4.57 6.15
C ALA A 351 6.28 3.92 4.77
N SER A 352 6.10 2.58 4.67
CA SER A 352 6.19 1.87 3.39
C SER A 352 5.06 2.27 2.45
N PHE A 353 3.86 2.41 2.97
CA PHE A 353 2.68 2.84 2.21
C PHE A 353 2.81 4.30 1.76
N ALA A 354 3.26 5.19 2.65
CA ALA A 354 3.53 6.58 2.30
C ALA A 354 4.63 6.69 1.23
N THR A 355 5.74 5.95 1.40
CA THR A 355 6.81 5.90 0.41
C THR A 355 6.29 5.41 -0.94
N TYR A 356 5.52 4.32 -0.97
CA TYR A 356 4.97 3.79 -2.22
C TYR A 356 4.03 4.79 -2.90
N ALA A 357 3.16 5.45 -2.14
CA ALA A 357 2.30 6.51 -2.68
C ALA A 357 3.13 7.66 -3.30
N MET A 358 4.24 8.05 -2.67
CA MET A 358 5.12 9.10 -3.21
C MET A 358 5.84 8.68 -4.50
N THR A 359 6.16 7.38 -4.67
CA THR A 359 6.73 6.88 -5.94
C THR A 359 5.74 6.94 -7.12
N LYS A 360 4.44 7.07 -6.83
CA LYS A 360 3.35 7.15 -7.83
C LYS A 360 2.83 8.56 -8.05
N LEU A 361 3.36 9.55 -7.31
CA LEU A 361 2.96 10.95 -7.48
C LEU A 361 3.39 11.44 -8.88
N PRO A 362 2.47 11.90 -9.73
CA PRO A 362 2.82 12.50 -11.02
C PRO A 362 3.71 13.73 -10.85
N GLY A 363 4.68 13.89 -11.74
CA GLY A 363 5.64 15.00 -11.75
C GLY A 363 5.02 16.35 -12.14
#